data_b79ae00aaa3c304fc00e8360065a6e88
#
_entry.id   b79ae00aaa3c304fc00e8360065a6e88
#
_cell.length_a   1.000
_cell.length_b   1.000
_cell.length_c   1.000
_cell.angle_alpha   90.00
_cell.angle_beta   90.00
_cell.angle_gamma   90.00
#
_symmetry.space_group_name_H-M   'P 1'
#
loop_
_entity.id
_entity.type
_entity.pdbx_description
1 polymer ?
#
loop_
_entity_poly.entity_id
_entity_poly.type
_entity_poly.pdbx_seq_one_letter_code
_entity_poly.pdbx_strand_id
1 'polypeptide(L)'
;MTKLHNKEKHIKKITTGEYTTDEKPLIKNKNHLKTVKNYVDLRRIVDKVNYNTIDADLISILHLSNYLKDKKFIDATRKDIMDFSKYLKEKHDLTDSTISLYLMKLKRFYKYVSKPDMYANGKMDQKDIKYPDSVRWISYDDNGDELPLDNIPSMKEIKKLFNSCKDVRDQVILVSLLDGGLRKSELIKLKIRNVKFNDKLKKFYFVLPKKQGRKKINYKTAKSQRHVQLFLISSSTAYIKDYLNHHRFKNHPDAPFIYTEDKSVKGSDPDDFMIGEMGISEIINRIVKDSGLKYHITPHTLRHISATWSCKKGFNEPMLRDRYGWSNRSKMPSRYVHLVNADMENKIGEILGITTDETEIDEMQPKVCWNCKEDNPFSYNYCFKCGVELRQKEKPDVTATDIGILMQKTENSELLEEKMRGILEKLLVSKKTKEKTK
;
A
#
# COMPACT_ATOMS: atom_id res chain seq x y z
N MET A 1 -0.27 -12.06 -18.70
CA MET A 1 0.68 -13.11 -19.20
C MET A 1 2.16 -12.74 -19.03
N THR A 2 2.57 -11.49 -19.24
CA THR A 2 3.98 -11.07 -19.36
C THR A 2 4.87 -11.27 -18.13
N LYS A 3 4.39 -11.10 -16.89
CA LYS A 3 5.25 -11.17 -15.69
C LYS A 3 5.53 -12.59 -15.22
N LEU A 4 4.57 -13.50 -15.37
CA LEU A 4 4.76 -14.93 -15.09
C LEU A 4 5.77 -15.53 -16.07
N HIS A 5 5.67 -15.15 -17.33
CA HIS A 5 6.57 -15.52 -18.39
C HIS A 5 8.02 -15.04 -18.13
N ASN A 6 8.21 -13.81 -17.62
CA ASN A 6 9.55 -13.31 -17.27
C ASN A 6 10.20 -14.08 -16.10
N LYS A 7 9.42 -14.51 -15.12
CA LYS A 7 9.94 -15.29 -13.99
C LYS A 7 10.26 -16.73 -14.38
N GLU A 8 9.45 -17.32 -15.21
CA GLU A 8 9.73 -18.63 -15.80
C GLU A 8 11.00 -18.58 -16.66
N LYS A 9 11.16 -17.57 -17.51
CA LYS A 9 12.38 -17.32 -18.27
C LYS A 9 13.60 -17.19 -17.38
N HIS A 10 13.50 -16.46 -16.26
CA HIS A 10 14.61 -16.29 -15.33
C HIS A 10 14.98 -17.63 -14.65
N ILE A 11 14.00 -18.43 -14.25
CA ILE A 11 14.24 -19.78 -13.72
C ILE A 11 14.96 -20.65 -14.76
N LYS A 12 14.53 -20.58 -16.01
CA LYS A 12 15.17 -21.31 -17.12
C LYS A 12 16.60 -20.82 -17.39
N LYS A 13 16.87 -19.51 -17.33
CA LYS A 13 18.25 -19.00 -17.40
C LYS A 13 19.15 -19.61 -16.33
N ILE A 14 18.65 -19.73 -15.11
CA ILE A 14 19.44 -20.26 -13.99
C ILE A 14 19.66 -21.76 -14.14
N THR A 15 18.64 -22.52 -14.59
CA THR A 15 18.63 -23.98 -14.51
C THR A 15 18.93 -24.70 -15.82
N THR A 16 18.59 -24.14 -16.98
CA THR A 16 18.76 -24.81 -18.29
C THR A 16 19.69 -24.07 -19.24
N GLY A 17 19.90 -22.77 -19.01
CA GLY A 17 20.63 -21.90 -19.94
C GLY A 17 19.76 -21.31 -21.05
N GLU A 18 18.50 -21.71 -21.17
CA GLU A 18 17.57 -21.05 -22.10
C GLU A 18 17.55 -19.54 -21.85
N TYR A 19 17.55 -18.75 -22.92
CA TYR A 19 17.58 -17.28 -22.87
C TYR A 19 18.85 -16.62 -22.30
N THR A 20 19.95 -17.36 -22.13
CA THR A 20 21.29 -16.79 -21.92
C THR A 20 22.00 -16.62 -23.26
N THR A 21 22.99 -15.72 -23.32
CA THR A 21 23.75 -15.43 -24.57
C THR A 21 24.58 -16.62 -25.05
N ASP A 22 25.02 -17.45 -24.10
CA ASP A 22 25.89 -18.61 -24.37
C ASP A 22 25.16 -19.96 -24.19
N GLU A 23 23.82 -19.92 -24.08
CA GLU A 23 22.96 -21.09 -23.87
C GLU A 23 23.39 -22.00 -22.70
N LYS A 24 24.12 -21.43 -21.74
CA LYS A 24 24.59 -22.17 -20.56
C LYS A 24 23.84 -21.72 -19.30
N PRO A 25 23.54 -22.66 -18.40
CA PRO A 25 22.90 -22.31 -17.13
C PRO A 25 23.79 -21.38 -16.29
N LEU A 26 23.17 -20.44 -15.56
CA LEU A 26 23.91 -19.53 -14.67
C LEU A 26 24.60 -20.29 -13.51
N ILE A 27 24.04 -21.43 -13.08
CA ILE A 27 24.72 -22.36 -12.16
C ILE A 27 25.71 -23.21 -12.93
N LYS A 28 27.00 -22.92 -12.78
CA LYS A 28 28.09 -23.57 -13.56
C LYS A 28 28.46 -24.95 -13.05
N ASN A 29 28.39 -25.17 -11.74
CA ASN A 29 28.73 -26.47 -11.13
C ASN A 29 27.65 -27.52 -11.45
N LYS A 30 28.02 -28.62 -12.10
CA LYS A 30 27.11 -29.69 -12.55
C LYS A 30 26.33 -30.36 -11.40
N ASN A 31 27.00 -30.57 -10.23
CA ASN A 31 26.36 -31.16 -9.05
C ASN A 31 25.33 -30.21 -8.45
N HIS A 32 25.67 -28.90 -8.35
CA HIS A 32 24.74 -27.87 -7.89
C HIS A 32 23.53 -27.78 -8.83
N LEU A 33 23.78 -27.77 -10.14
CA LEU A 33 22.74 -27.70 -11.15
C LEU A 33 21.73 -28.85 -11.04
N LYS A 34 22.23 -30.10 -10.89
CA LYS A 34 21.38 -31.28 -10.69
C LYS A 34 20.49 -31.13 -9.44
N THR A 35 21.10 -30.75 -8.32
CA THR A 35 20.37 -30.55 -7.06
C THR A 35 19.29 -29.45 -7.18
N VAL A 36 19.62 -28.34 -7.85
CA VAL A 36 18.70 -27.22 -8.00
C VAL A 36 17.55 -27.54 -8.95
N LYS A 37 17.80 -28.26 -10.05
CA LYS A 37 16.73 -28.73 -10.96
C LYS A 37 15.71 -29.58 -10.19
N ASN A 38 16.17 -30.57 -9.46
CA ASN A 38 15.29 -31.41 -8.66
C ASN A 38 14.52 -30.64 -7.60
N TYR A 39 15.17 -29.66 -6.95
CA TYR A 39 14.50 -28.76 -6.00
C TYR A 39 13.38 -27.93 -6.66
N VAL A 40 13.63 -27.35 -7.83
CA VAL A 40 12.63 -26.57 -8.58
C VAL A 40 11.43 -27.44 -8.93
N ASP A 41 11.67 -28.65 -9.43
CA ASP A 41 10.58 -29.56 -9.82
C ASP A 41 9.73 -29.95 -8.60
N LEU A 42 10.35 -30.27 -7.48
CA LEU A 42 9.63 -30.56 -6.24
C LEU A 42 8.83 -29.37 -5.72
N ARG A 43 9.43 -28.17 -5.74
CA ARG A 43 8.72 -26.94 -5.34
C ARG A 43 7.49 -26.66 -6.20
N ARG A 44 7.54 -27.01 -7.50
CA ARG A 44 6.43 -26.85 -8.42
C ARG A 44 5.35 -27.92 -8.23
N ILE A 45 5.77 -29.19 -8.16
CA ILE A 45 4.88 -30.37 -8.19
C ILE A 45 4.30 -30.66 -6.80
N VAL A 46 5.17 -30.77 -5.79
CA VAL A 46 4.77 -31.16 -4.43
C VAL A 46 4.24 -29.96 -3.64
N ASP A 47 4.99 -28.88 -3.57
CA ASP A 47 4.63 -27.71 -2.78
C ASP A 47 3.63 -26.78 -3.50
N LYS A 48 3.45 -26.95 -4.82
CA LYS A 48 2.58 -26.10 -5.67
C LYS A 48 2.86 -24.61 -5.50
N VAL A 49 4.14 -24.25 -5.39
CA VAL A 49 4.60 -22.88 -5.19
C VAL A 49 4.63 -22.15 -6.51
N ASN A 50 4.29 -20.86 -6.49
CA ASN A 50 4.31 -20.02 -7.69
C ASN A 50 5.75 -19.67 -8.13
N TYR A 51 5.90 -19.31 -9.41
CA TYR A 51 7.20 -18.96 -9.99
C TYR A 51 7.91 -17.80 -9.28
N ASN A 52 7.20 -16.83 -8.73
CA ASN A 52 7.82 -15.70 -8.01
C ASN A 52 8.56 -16.16 -6.76
N THR A 53 8.01 -17.13 -6.04
CA THR A 53 8.65 -17.69 -4.83
C THR A 53 9.85 -18.56 -5.20
N ILE A 54 9.72 -19.38 -6.24
CA ILE A 54 10.82 -20.24 -6.73
C ILE A 54 11.98 -19.37 -7.23
N ASP A 55 11.69 -18.35 -8.03
CA ASP A 55 12.67 -17.40 -8.52
C ASP A 55 13.43 -16.71 -7.38
N ALA A 56 12.70 -16.28 -6.35
CA ALA A 56 13.30 -15.68 -5.17
C ALA A 56 14.17 -16.66 -4.35
N ASP A 57 13.79 -17.93 -4.28
CA ASP A 57 14.64 -18.98 -3.68
C ASP A 57 15.92 -19.18 -4.53
N LEU A 58 15.78 -19.24 -5.85
CA LEU A 58 16.90 -19.48 -6.78
C LEU A 58 17.95 -18.39 -6.78
N ILE A 59 17.58 -17.13 -6.61
CA ILE A 59 18.55 -16.03 -6.52
C ILE A 59 19.51 -16.27 -5.35
N SER A 60 19.02 -16.64 -4.17
CA SER A 60 19.87 -16.92 -3.01
C SER A 60 20.73 -18.19 -3.21
N ILE A 61 20.18 -19.21 -3.86
CA ILE A 61 20.90 -20.45 -4.18
C ILE A 61 22.00 -20.21 -5.23
N LEU A 62 21.75 -19.38 -6.22
CA LEU A 62 22.73 -18.99 -7.24
C LEU A 62 23.94 -18.29 -6.60
N HIS A 63 23.71 -17.32 -5.70
CA HIS A 63 24.78 -16.67 -4.96
C HIS A 63 25.60 -17.68 -4.13
N LEU A 64 24.93 -18.60 -3.44
CA LEU A 64 25.60 -19.63 -2.67
C LEU A 64 26.39 -20.60 -3.56
N SER A 65 25.83 -20.99 -4.70
CA SER A 65 26.50 -21.85 -5.68
C SER A 65 27.81 -21.22 -6.19
N ASN A 66 27.77 -19.94 -6.52
CA ASN A 66 28.94 -19.18 -6.98
C ASN A 66 29.99 -19.00 -5.87
N TYR A 67 29.56 -18.88 -4.60
CA TYR A 67 30.46 -18.82 -3.45
C TYR A 67 31.14 -20.14 -3.16
N LEU A 68 30.38 -21.26 -3.12
CA LEU A 68 30.90 -22.60 -2.79
C LEU A 68 31.78 -23.17 -3.89
N LYS A 69 31.65 -22.69 -5.14
CA LYS A 69 32.40 -23.20 -6.33
C LYS A 69 32.21 -24.70 -6.50
N ASP A 70 33.24 -25.48 -6.14
CA ASP A 70 33.25 -26.93 -6.33
C ASP A 70 32.74 -27.73 -5.12
N LYS A 71 32.59 -27.10 -3.97
CA LYS A 71 32.09 -27.73 -2.75
C LYS A 71 30.61 -28.03 -2.85
N LYS A 72 30.18 -29.29 -2.72
CA LYS A 72 28.77 -29.66 -2.81
C LYS A 72 27.94 -28.97 -1.71
N PHE A 73 26.66 -28.68 -1.99
CA PHE A 73 25.76 -28.10 -0.99
C PHE A 73 25.67 -28.92 0.30
N ILE A 74 25.63 -30.25 0.19
CA ILE A 74 25.53 -31.15 1.35
C ILE A 74 26.75 -31.06 2.27
N ASP A 75 27.94 -30.79 1.71
CA ASP A 75 29.19 -30.69 2.42
C ASP A 75 29.48 -29.33 3.05
N ALA A 76 28.56 -28.35 2.81
CA ALA A 76 28.72 -27.01 3.37
C ALA A 76 28.48 -27.02 4.88
N THR A 77 29.46 -26.51 5.60
CA THR A 77 29.49 -26.43 7.06
C THR A 77 28.76 -25.14 7.56
N ARG A 78 28.53 -25.06 8.87
CA ARG A 78 28.06 -23.84 9.50
C ARG A 78 28.96 -22.62 9.21
N LYS A 79 30.28 -22.85 9.24
CA LYS A 79 31.28 -21.81 8.93
C LYS A 79 31.12 -21.31 7.50
N ASP A 80 30.95 -22.19 6.52
CA ASP A 80 30.75 -21.78 5.11
C ASP A 80 29.51 -20.85 4.97
N ILE A 81 28.41 -21.15 5.65
CA ILE A 81 27.20 -20.32 5.58
C ILE A 81 27.38 -18.97 6.30
N MET A 82 28.13 -18.96 7.41
CA MET A 82 28.45 -17.69 8.10
C MET A 82 29.39 -16.81 7.24
N ASP A 83 30.42 -17.40 6.65
CA ASP A 83 31.35 -16.68 5.77
C ASP A 83 30.66 -16.23 4.47
N PHE A 84 29.70 -17.01 3.97
CA PHE A 84 28.85 -16.60 2.87
C PHE A 84 28.01 -15.36 3.20
N SER A 85 27.50 -15.23 4.43
CA SER A 85 26.76 -14.02 4.82
C SER A 85 27.64 -12.77 4.80
N LYS A 86 28.90 -12.87 5.23
CA LYS A 86 29.89 -11.79 5.13
C LYS A 86 30.20 -11.47 3.66
N TYR A 87 30.43 -12.49 2.84
CA TYR A 87 30.66 -12.34 1.40
C TYR A 87 29.52 -11.57 0.70
N LEU A 88 28.26 -11.83 1.08
CA LEU A 88 27.13 -11.10 0.52
C LEU A 88 27.15 -9.61 0.89
N LYS A 89 27.59 -9.29 2.11
CA LYS A 89 27.71 -7.90 2.57
C LYS A 89 28.87 -7.18 1.89
N GLU A 90 30.04 -7.79 1.87
CA GLU A 90 31.29 -7.16 1.40
C GLU A 90 31.36 -7.05 -0.13
N LYS A 91 30.91 -8.10 -0.86
CA LYS A 91 31.06 -8.15 -2.32
C LYS A 91 29.82 -7.75 -3.10
N HIS A 92 28.65 -7.85 -2.52
CA HIS A 92 27.39 -7.53 -3.18
C HIS A 92 26.65 -6.34 -2.54
N ASP A 93 27.23 -5.71 -1.51
CA ASP A 93 26.67 -4.56 -0.79
C ASP A 93 25.19 -4.76 -0.38
N LEU A 94 24.84 -5.99 0.04
CA LEU A 94 23.48 -6.29 0.43
C LEU A 94 23.21 -5.84 1.88
N THR A 95 22.02 -5.30 2.10
CA THR A 95 21.56 -4.94 3.45
C THR A 95 21.38 -6.17 4.34
N ASP A 96 21.51 -6.00 5.65
CA ASP A 96 21.37 -7.10 6.63
C ASP A 96 19.98 -7.76 6.53
N SER A 97 18.91 -6.99 6.25
CA SER A 97 17.57 -7.52 6.01
C SER A 97 17.49 -8.41 4.75
N THR A 98 18.17 -8.02 3.67
CA THR A 98 18.26 -8.84 2.45
C THR A 98 19.06 -10.12 2.69
N ILE A 99 20.18 -10.02 3.41
CA ILE A 99 21.00 -11.19 3.79
C ILE A 99 20.20 -12.16 4.65
N SER A 100 19.47 -11.67 5.65
CA SER A 100 18.57 -12.48 6.49
C SER A 100 17.52 -13.21 5.65
N LEU A 101 16.92 -12.53 4.68
CA LEU A 101 15.99 -13.15 3.74
C LEU A 101 16.64 -14.25 2.90
N TYR A 102 17.86 -14.04 2.42
CA TYR A 102 18.59 -15.07 1.65
C TYR A 102 18.89 -16.29 2.53
N LEU A 103 19.39 -16.07 3.75
CA LEU A 103 19.67 -17.14 4.70
C LEU A 103 18.41 -17.95 5.04
N MET A 104 17.26 -17.31 5.22
CA MET A 104 15.97 -18.00 5.46
C MET A 104 15.53 -18.87 4.27
N LYS A 105 15.77 -18.40 3.04
CA LYS A 105 15.50 -19.19 1.83
C LYS A 105 16.45 -20.38 1.73
N LEU A 106 17.73 -20.16 2.03
CA LEU A 106 18.73 -21.22 2.08
C LEU A 106 18.42 -22.24 3.19
N LYS A 107 17.97 -21.81 4.37
CA LYS A 107 17.51 -22.73 5.42
C LYS A 107 16.44 -23.68 4.89
N ARG A 108 15.48 -23.20 4.11
CA ARG A 108 14.45 -24.02 3.46
C ARG A 108 15.07 -24.95 2.41
N PHE A 109 15.97 -24.44 1.58
CA PHE A 109 16.68 -25.23 0.56
C PHE A 109 17.49 -26.38 1.20
N TYR A 110 18.20 -26.12 2.29
CA TYR A 110 18.97 -27.14 3.02
C TYR A 110 18.11 -28.22 3.67
N LYS A 111 16.85 -27.91 3.98
CA LYS A 111 15.88 -28.93 4.42
C LYS A 111 15.64 -29.99 3.34
N TYR A 112 15.61 -29.56 2.08
CA TYR A 112 15.57 -30.46 0.93
C TYR A 112 16.90 -31.16 0.71
N VAL A 113 18.04 -30.45 0.69
CA VAL A 113 19.38 -30.98 0.42
C VAL A 113 19.74 -32.11 1.40
N SER A 114 19.37 -31.98 2.67
CA SER A 114 19.70 -32.98 3.71
C SER A 114 18.95 -34.30 3.55
N LYS A 115 17.75 -34.30 3.00
CA LYS A 115 16.87 -35.48 2.84
C LYS A 115 15.98 -35.37 1.60
N PRO A 116 16.55 -35.45 0.38
CA PRO A 116 15.79 -35.22 -0.86
C PRO A 116 14.67 -36.24 -1.07
N ASP A 117 14.91 -37.52 -0.75
CA ASP A 117 13.93 -38.59 -0.94
C ASP A 117 12.72 -38.45 0.00
N MET A 118 12.95 -38.06 1.25
CA MET A 118 11.88 -37.82 2.22
C MET A 118 11.06 -36.62 1.82
N TYR A 119 11.67 -35.58 1.25
CA TYR A 119 11.00 -34.41 0.77
C TYR A 119 10.11 -34.71 -0.46
N ALA A 120 10.58 -35.59 -1.34
CA ALA A 120 9.90 -36.00 -2.56
C ALA A 120 8.64 -36.85 -2.30
N ASN A 121 8.70 -37.75 -1.31
CA ASN A 121 7.65 -38.72 -1.05
C ASN A 121 6.36 -38.15 -0.49
N GLY A 122 6.30 -36.87 -0.14
CA GLY A 122 5.06 -36.15 0.22
C GLY A 122 4.27 -36.68 1.42
N LYS A 123 4.64 -37.85 1.95
CA LYS A 123 3.94 -38.56 3.03
C LYS A 123 4.48 -38.25 4.43
N MET A 124 5.66 -37.67 4.53
CA MET A 124 6.15 -37.14 5.80
C MET A 124 5.79 -35.67 5.94
N ASP A 125 5.22 -35.31 7.08
CA ASP A 125 5.05 -33.91 7.40
C ASP A 125 6.43 -33.22 7.33
N GLN A 126 6.57 -32.22 6.46
CA GLN A 126 7.83 -31.46 6.33
C GLN A 126 8.32 -30.94 7.68
N LYS A 127 7.50 -30.98 8.71
CA LYS A 127 7.82 -30.63 10.08
C LYS A 127 8.80 -31.61 10.72
N ASP A 128 8.82 -32.89 10.30
CA ASP A 128 9.66 -33.94 10.89
C ASP A 128 11.09 -33.95 10.35
N ILE A 129 11.33 -33.24 9.23
CA ILE A 129 12.70 -33.09 8.71
C ILE A 129 13.43 -32.02 9.54
N LYS A 130 14.40 -32.47 10.36
CA LYS A 130 15.25 -31.53 11.11
C LYS A 130 16.19 -30.78 10.18
N TYR A 131 16.41 -29.51 10.48
CA TYR A 131 17.39 -28.70 9.76
C TYR A 131 18.80 -29.20 10.06
N PRO A 132 19.68 -29.32 9.04
CA PRO A 132 21.08 -29.67 9.27
C PRO A 132 21.80 -28.56 10.07
N ASP A 133 22.88 -28.94 10.75
CA ASP A 133 23.62 -28.03 11.65
C ASP A 133 24.16 -26.80 10.93
N SER A 134 24.48 -26.94 9.63
CA SER A 134 24.95 -25.82 8.79
C SER A 134 23.99 -24.63 8.77
N VAL A 135 22.67 -24.84 8.90
CA VAL A 135 21.65 -23.81 8.79
C VAL A 135 20.69 -23.75 9.99
N ARG A 136 20.80 -24.65 10.98
CA ARG A 136 19.89 -24.70 12.14
C ARG A 136 19.92 -23.41 12.94
N TRP A 137 21.07 -22.77 13.06
CA TRP A 137 21.31 -21.52 13.77
C TRP A 137 20.60 -20.29 13.17
N ILE A 138 20.21 -20.36 11.89
CA ILE A 138 19.56 -19.26 11.23
C ILE A 138 18.18 -19.07 11.89
N SER A 139 18.00 -17.98 12.62
CA SER A 139 16.73 -17.51 13.15
C SER A 139 16.19 -16.38 12.27
N TYR A 140 14.89 -16.27 12.19
CA TYR A 140 14.25 -15.07 11.68
C TYR A 140 14.02 -14.15 12.89
N ASP A 141 14.91 -13.20 13.06
CA ASP A 141 14.62 -12.07 13.93
C ASP A 141 13.65 -11.18 13.16
N ASP A 142 12.39 -11.24 13.57
CA ASP A 142 11.35 -10.30 13.16
C ASP A 142 11.55 -8.97 13.93
N ASN A 143 12.81 -8.52 14.00
CA ASN A 143 13.16 -7.14 14.27
C ASN A 143 12.71 -6.37 13.03
N GLY A 144 11.39 -6.47 12.79
CA GLY A 144 10.77 -5.81 11.65
C GLY A 144 11.22 -4.38 11.68
N ASP A 145 11.75 -3.93 10.56
CA ASP A 145 12.08 -2.53 10.35
C ASP A 145 10.98 -1.72 11.03
N GLU A 146 11.30 -1.11 12.18
CA GLU A 146 10.43 -0.14 12.78
C GLU A 146 10.17 0.85 11.67
N LEU A 147 8.89 1.01 11.34
CA LEU A 147 8.53 2.04 10.39
C LEU A 147 9.04 3.32 11.00
N PRO A 148 10.06 3.98 10.43
CA PRO A 148 10.56 5.21 10.99
C PRO A 148 9.39 6.19 10.96
N LEU A 149 8.83 6.48 12.12
CA LEU A 149 7.76 7.48 12.31
C LEU A 149 8.17 8.84 11.72
N ASP A 150 9.48 9.12 11.76
CA ASP A 150 10.09 10.33 11.24
C ASP A 150 9.94 10.49 9.71
N ASN A 151 9.52 9.45 9.00
CA ASN A 151 9.36 9.43 7.55
C ASN A 151 7.90 9.34 7.08
N ILE A 152 6.93 9.62 7.95
CA ILE A 152 5.52 9.72 7.53
C ILE A 152 5.28 11.14 6.99
N PRO A 153 4.96 11.28 5.68
CA PRO A 153 4.67 12.58 5.11
C PRO A 153 3.53 13.28 5.85
N SER A 154 3.70 14.56 6.12
CA SER A 154 2.66 15.42 6.68
C SER A 154 1.48 15.58 5.71
N MET A 155 0.34 16.04 6.20
CA MET A 155 -0.84 16.29 5.37
C MET A 155 -0.54 17.27 4.22
N LYS A 156 0.29 18.31 4.47
CA LYS A 156 0.75 19.25 3.44
C LYS A 156 1.58 18.56 2.34
N GLU A 157 2.40 17.59 2.71
CA GLU A 157 3.20 16.82 1.75
C GLU A 157 2.34 15.85 0.95
N ILE A 158 1.35 15.24 1.58
CA ILE A 158 0.36 14.42 0.86
C ILE A 158 -0.42 15.26 -0.17
N LYS A 159 -0.79 16.50 0.16
CA LYS A 159 -1.39 17.42 -0.82
C LYS A 159 -0.49 17.65 -2.04
N LYS A 160 0.83 17.78 -1.84
CA LYS A 160 1.76 17.92 -2.96
C LYS A 160 1.72 16.72 -3.89
N LEU A 161 1.57 15.48 -3.37
CA LEU A 161 1.40 14.29 -4.20
C LEU A 161 0.16 14.39 -5.10
N PHE A 162 -0.99 14.79 -4.53
CA PHE A 162 -2.22 14.95 -5.31
C PHE A 162 -2.11 16.05 -6.38
N ASN A 163 -1.47 17.16 -6.06
CA ASN A 163 -1.27 18.28 -6.99
C ASN A 163 -0.26 17.93 -8.12
N SER A 164 0.59 16.91 -7.91
CA SER A 164 1.57 16.42 -8.89
C SER A 164 1.01 15.30 -9.78
N CYS A 165 -0.24 14.91 -9.59
CA CYS A 165 -0.91 13.97 -10.46
C CYS A 165 -1.21 14.62 -11.82
N LYS A 166 -1.00 13.86 -12.93
CA LYS A 166 -1.26 14.35 -14.29
C LYS A 166 -2.75 14.33 -14.64
N ASP A 167 -3.47 13.37 -14.09
CA ASP A 167 -4.87 13.12 -14.40
C ASP A 167 -5.64 12.54 -13.20
N VAL A 168 -6.95 12.41 -13.34
CA VAL A 168 -7.83 11.88 -12.29
C VAL A 168 -7.55 10.40 -11.97
N ARG A 169 -7.04 9.61 -12.93
CA ARG A 169 -6.64 8.21 -12.71
C ARG A 169 -5.50 8.13 -11.70
N ASP A 170 -4.49 8.96 -11.85
CA ASP A 170 -3.37 9.06 -10.91
C ASP A 170 -3.86 9.40 -9.49
N GLN A 171 -4.78 10.36 -9.39
CA GLN A 171 -5.39 10.75 -8.11
C GLN A 171 -6.19 9.61 -7.49
N VAL A 172 -6.95 8.85 -8.29
CA VAL A 172 -7.71 7.69 -7.82
C VAL A 172 -6.79 6.53 -7.41
N ILE A 173 -5.64 6.36 -8.05
CA ILE A 173 -4.61 5.42 -7.59
C ILE A 173 -4.12 5.84 -6.19
N LEU A 174 -3.81 7.12 -5.96
CA LEU A 174 -3.44 7.62 -4.63
C LEU A 174 -4.56 7.41 -3.60
N VAL A 175 -5.81 7.77 -3.92
CA VAL A 175 -6.98 7.53 -3.06
C VAL A 175 -7.09 6.07 -2.69
N SER A 176 -6.96 5.17 -3.67
CA SER A 176 -7.11 3.73 -3.45
C SER A 176 -6.02 3.15 -2.54
N LEU A 177 -4.78 3.64 -2.69
CA LEU A 177 -3.63 3.17 -1.91
C LEU A 177 -3.55 3.83 -0.54
N LEU A 178 -3.88 5.12 -0.43
CA LEU A 178 -3.74 5.91 0.79
C LEU A 178 -5.03 5.88 1.63
N ASP A 179 -6.19 6.28 1.08
CA ASP A 179 -7.45 6.19 1.83
C ASP A 179 -7.93 4.75 1.91
N GLY A 180 -8.02 4.03 0.80
CA GLY A 180 -8.41 2.62 0.78
C GLY A 180 -7.38 1.67 1.42
N GLY A 181 -6.12 2.06 1.52
CA GLY A 181 -5.04 1.22 2.03
C GLY A 181 -4.88 -0.09 1.28
N LEU A 182 -5.22 -0.12 -0.01
CA LEU A 182 -5.15 -1.34 -0.82
C LEU A 182 -3.72 -1.81 -1.04
N ARG A 183 -3.53 -3.13 -1.13
CA ARG A 183 -2.29 -3.65 -1.71
C ARG A 183 -2.27 -3.37 -3.21
N LYS A 184 -1.09 -3.11 -3.77
CA LYS A 184 -0.92 -2.93 -5.23
C LYS A 184 -1.61 -4.03 -6.04
N SER A 185 -1.45 -5.29 -5.63
CA SER A 185 -2.07 -6.44 -6.29
C SER A 185 -3.61 -6.50 -6.11
N GLU A 186 -4.16 -5.87 -5.09
CA GLU A 186 -5.61 -5.75 -4.87
C GLU A 186 -6.19 -4.67 -5.80
N LEU A 187 -5.52 -3.53 -5.89
CA LEU A 187 -5.91 -2.42 -6.78
C LEU A 187 -5.94 -2.86 -8.25
N ILE A 188 -4.90 -3.55 -8.73
CA ILE A 188 -4.81 -4.05 -10.10
C ILE A 188 -5.97 -4.98 -10.46
N LYS A 189 -6.42 -5.79 -9.51
CA LYS A 189 -7.49 -6.78 -9.72
C LYS A 189 -8.88 -6.22 -9.45
N LEU A 190 -8.97 -4.97 -9.00
CA LEU A 190 -10.25 -4.34 -8.71
C LEU A 190 -11.00 -4.08 -10.02
N LYS A 191 -12.26 -4.47 -10.08
CA LYS A 191 -13.16 -4.23 -11.21
C LYS A 191 -14.16 -3.13 -10.86
N ILE A 192 -14.74 -2.48 -11.87
CA ILE A 192 -15.74 -1.41 -11.67
C ILE A 192 -16.86 -1.88 -10.73
N ARG A 193 -17.38 -3.10 -10.92
CA ARG A 193 -18.42 -3.67 -10.06
C ARG A 193 -18.06 -3.80 -8.58
N ASN A 194 -16.77 -3.74 -8.25
CA ASN A 194 -16.28 -3.82 -6.86
C ASN A 194 -16.24 -2.45 -6.17
N VAL A 195 -16.48 -1.36 -6.91
CA VAL A 195 -16.57 -0.01 -6.38
C VAL A 195 -18.04 0.27 -6.11
N LYS A 196 -18.41 0.45 -4.86
CA LYS A 196 -19.80 0.62 -4.43
C LYS A 196 -19.97 1.91 -3.65
N PHE A 197 -21.16 2.49 -3.72
CA PHE A 197 -21.52 3.68 -2.96
C PHE A 197 -22.36 3.28 -1.75
N ASN A 198 -22.06 3.86 -0.60
CA ASN A 198 -22.81 3.70 0.64
C ASN A 198 -23.68 4.94 0.86
N ASP A 199 -24.98 4.80 0.63
CA ASP A 199 -25.93 5.92 0.73
C ASP A 199 -26.04 6.50 2.14
N LYS A 200 -25.86 5.67 3.17
CA LYS A 200 -25.93 6.11 4.57
C LYS A 200 -24.72 6.99 4.92
N LEU A 201 -23.53 6.59 4.51
CA LEU A 201 -22.28 7.31 4.81
C LEU A 201 -21.95 8.35 3.74
N LYS A 202 -22.65 8.35 2.60
CA LYS A 202 -22.34 9.20 1.42
C LYS A 202 -20.89 9.06 0.95
N LYS A 203 -20.34 7.85 1.02
CA LYS A 203 -18.94 7.52 0.68
C LYS A 203 -18.86 6.28 -0.19
N PHE A 204 -17.85 6.22 -1.06
CA PHE A 204 -17.52 4.98 -1.77
C PHE A 204 -16.80 3.99 -0.87
N TYR A 205 -16.91 2.72 -1.22
CA TYR A 205 -16.15 1.62 -0.61
C TYR A 205 -15.78 0.57 -1.66
N PHE A 206 -14.70 -0.15 -1.37
CA PHE A 206 -14.23 -1.25 -2.21
C PHE A 206 -14.65 -2.60 -1.61
N VAL A 207 -15.15 -3.48 -2.46
CA VAL A 207 -15.47 -4.86 -2.12
C VAL A 207 -14.32 -5.75 -2.55
N LEU A 208 -13.59 -6.28 -1.58
CA LEU A 208 -12.41 -7.10 -1.79
C LEU A 208 -12.59 -8.50 -1.21
N PRO A 209 -11.91 -9.53 -1.78
CA PRO A 209 -11.95 -10.86 -1.20
C PRO A 209 -11.24 -10.88 0.16
N LYS A 210 -11.82 -11.52 1.17
CA LYS A 210 -11.10 -11.93 2.37
C LYS A 210 -10.13 -13.05 1.99
N LYS A 211 -8.84 -12.87 2.24
CA LYS A 211 -7.86 -13.95 2.07
C LYS A 211 -8.11 -15.01 3.14
N GLN A 212 -8.72 -16.12 2.77
CA GLN A 212 -8.79 -17.30 3.62
C GLN A 212 -7.66 -18.27 3.23
N GLY A 213 -6.48 -18.11 3.83
CA GLY A 213 -5.36 -19.03 3.69
C GLY A 213 -4.96 -19.36 2.23
N ARG A 214 -4.48 -20.62 1.99
CA ARG A 214 -4.10 -21.10 0.65
C ARG A 214 -5.27 -21.64 -0.17
N LYS A 215 -6.49 -21.70 0.38
CA LYS A 215 -7.67 -22.21 -0.33
C LYS A 215 -8.16 -21.19 -1.37
N LYS A 216 -8.58 -21.68 -2.54
CA LYS A 216 -9.24 -20.85 -3.56
C LYS A 216 -10.44 -20.14 -2.94
N ILE A 217 -10.45 -18.82 -2.97
CA ILE A 217 -11.51 -18.01 -2.39
C ILE A 217 -12.70 -18.06 -3.34
N ASN A 218 -13.82 -18.56 -2.85
CA ASN A 218 -15.07 -18.46 -3.57
C ASN A 218 -15.68 -17.07 -3.29
N TYR A 219 -15.63 -16.15 -4.26
CA TYR A 219 -16.13 -14.77 -4.16
C TYR A 219 -17.64 -14.65 -3.93
N LYS A 220 -18.36 -15.77 -3.93
CA LYS A 220 -19.82 -15.80 -3.97
C LYS A 220 -20.53 -15.57 -2.61
N THR A 221 -19.80 -15.57 -1.49
CA THR A 221 -20.43 -15.39 -0.17
C THR A 221 -19.98 -14.08 0.50
N ALA A 222 -20.91 -13.35 1.11
CA ALA A 222 -20.62 -12.11 1.84
C ALA A 222 -19.57 -12.31 2.96
N LYS A 223 -19.52 -13.52 3.58
CA LYS A 223 -18.52 -13.89 4.60
C LYS A 223 -17.08 -13.95 4.04
N SER A 224 -16.91 -14.09 2.73
CA SER A 224 -15.60 -14.14 2.06
C SER A 224 -15.11 -12.80 1.55
N GLN A 225 -15.86 -11.72 1.76
CA GLN A 225 -15.56 -10.37 1.32
C GLN A 225 -15.23 -9.47 2.48
N ARG A 226 -14.37 -8.46 2.24
CA ARG A 226 -14.15 -7.31 3.13
C ARG A 226 -14.55 -6.03 2.42
N HIS A 227 -15.15 -5.13 3.15
CA HIS A 227 -15.58 -3.83 2.65
C HIS A 227 -14.60 -2.77 3.17
N VAL A 228 -13.95 -2.08 2.26
CA VAL A 228 -12.99 -1.02 2.60
C VAL A 228 -13.64 0.32 2.34
N GLN A 229 -14.19 0.90 3.39
CA GLN A 229 -14.82 2.22 3.36
C GLN A 229 -13.76 3.31 3.18
N LEU A 230 -14.00 4.28 2.28
CA LEU A 230 -13.15 5.46 2.10
C LEU A 230 -13.59 6.55 3.07
N PHE A 231 -12.70 7.02 3.94
CA PHE A 231 -13.03 8.03 4.96
C PHE A 231 -11.82 8.83 5.49
N LEU A 232 -10.60 8.43 5.13
CA LEU A 232 -9.39 9.11 5.61
C LEU A 232 -9.16 10.44 4.88
N ILE A 233 -9.60 10.53 3.63
CA ILE A 233 -9.52 11.72 2.79
C ILE A 233 -10.94 12.18 2.49
N SER A 234 -11.34 13.34 2.95
CA SER A 234 -12.73 13.81 2.84
C SER A 234 -13.21 13.94 1.40
N SER A 235 -12.35 14.33 0.45
CA SER A 235 -12.67 14.45 -0.98
C SER A 235 -12.56 13.16 -1.79
N SER A 236 -12.23 12.00 -1.18
CA SER A 236 -12.09 10.72 -1.91
C SER A 236 -13.28 10.38 -2.76
N THR A 237 -14.50 10.64 -2.26
CA THR A 237 -15.74 10.40 -2.99
C THR A 237 -15.82 11.20 -4.29
N ALA A 238 -15.40 12.47 -4.28
CA ALA A 238 -15.40 13.32 -5.45
C ALA A 238 -14.43 12.81 -6.54
N TYR A 239 -13.22 12.37 -6.15
CA TYR A 239 -12.27 11.77 -7.10
C TYR A 239 -12.81 10.49 -7.75
N ILE A 240 -13.39 9.58 -6.95
CA ILE A 240 -13.95 8.33 -7.48
C ILE A 240 -15.12 8.61 -8.40
N LYS A 241 -16.00 9.55 -8.04
CA LYS A 241 -17.17 9.93 -8.84
C LYS A 241 -16.77 10.50 -10.19
N ASP A 242 -15.84 11.46 -10.19
CA ASP A 242 -15.31 12.04 -11.43
C ASP A 242 -14.69 10.98 -12.34
N TYR A 243 -13.82 10.14 -11.77
CA TYR A 243 -13.16 9.06 -12.54
C TYR A 243 -14.16 8.08 -13.15
N LEU A 244 -15.17 7.64 -12.40
CA LEU A 244 -16.19 6.72 -12.89
C LEU A 244 -17.05 7.34 -13.99
N ASN A 245 -17.37 8.62 -13.90
CA ASN A 245 -18.15 9.34 -14.92
C ASN A 245 -17.42 9.39 -16.28
N HIS A 246 -16.10 9.52 -16.25
CA HIS A 246 -15.25 9.63 -17.45
C HIS A 246 -14.53 8.32 -17.78
N HIS A 247 -14.82 7.24 -17.05
CA HIS A 247 -14.14 5.96 -17.25
C HIS A 247 -14.43 5.39 -18.64
N ARG A 248 -13.37 5.02 -19.37
CA ARG A 248 -13.47 4.46 -20.74
C ARG A 248 -14.46 3.30 -20.84
N PHE A 249 -14.48 2.45 -19.84
CA PHE A 249 -15.30 1.23 -19.77
C PHE A 249 -16.44 1.32 -18.77
N LYS A 250 -17.00 2.53 -18.50
CA LYS A 250 -18.02 2.75 -17.47
C LYS A 250 -19.25 1.85 -17.56
N ASN A 251 -19.58 1.40 -18.78
CA ASN A 251 -20.73 0.51 -19.03
C ASN A 251 -20.38 -0.99 -18.91
N HIS A 252 -19.13 -1.33 -18.57
CA HIS A 252 -18.65 -2.70 -18.43
C HIS A 252 -18.29 -3.00 -16.97
N PRO A 253 -19.21 -3.57 -16.15
CA PRO A 253 -18.95 -3.79 -14.72
C PRO A 253 -17.74 -4.67 -14.41
N ASP A 254 -17.38 -5.55 -15.35
CA ASP A 254 -16.24 -6.46 -15.24
C ASP A 254 -14.93 -5.89 -15.72
N ALA A 255 -14.92 -4.67 -16.28
CA ALA A 255 -13.71 -3.99 -16.68
C ALA A 255 -12.81 -3.67 -15.46
N PRO A 256 -11.48 -3.59 -15.67
CA PRO A 256 -10.54 -3.14 -14.65
C PRO A 256 -10.94 -1.74 -14.15
N PHE A 257 -10.94 -1.55 -12.83
CA PHE A 257 -11.21 -0.22 -12.26
C PHE A 257 -10.09 0.78 -12.59
N ILE A 258 -8.83 0.33 -12.55
CA ILE A 258 -7.70 1.12 -13.04
C ILE A 258 -7.18 0.45 -14.32
N TYR A 259 -7.20 1.17 -15.41
CA TYR A 259 -6.76 0.69 -16.72
C TYR A 259 -5.52 1.44 -17.22
N THR A 260 -4.78 0.82 -18.15
CA THR A 260 -3.65 1.47 -18.82
C THR A 260 -4.13 2.32 -19.98
N GLU A 261 -3.50 3.49 -20.14
CA GLU A 261 -3.68 4.37 -21.29
C GLU A 261 -2.57 4.20 -22.32
N ASP A 262 -1.78 3.13 -22.20
CA ASP A 262 -0.74 2.83 -23.17
C ASP A 262 -1.35 2.61 -24.56
N LYS A 263 -1.00 3.50 -25.48
CA LYS A 263 -1.48 3.49 -26.86
C LYS A 263 -1.00 2.27 -27.66
N SER A 264 0.01 1.56 -27.17
CA SER A 264 0.52 0.34 -27.77
C SER A 264 -0.38 -0.88 -27.51
N VAL A 265 -1.26 -0.81 -26.50
CA VAL A 265 -2.22 -1.87 -26.21
C VAL A 265 -3.28 -1.92 -27.28
N LYS A 266 -3.23 -2.98 -28.09
CA LYS A 266 -4.22 -3.28 -29.11
C LYS A 266 -5.13 -4.38 -28.60
N GLY A 267 -6.41 -4.09 -28.42
CA GLY A 267 -7.42 -5.05 -27.96
C GLY A 267 -8.79 -4.42 -27.92
N SER A 268 -9.82 -5.25 -27.91
CA SER A 268 -11.22 -4.85 -27.73
C SER A 268 -11.77 -5.29 -26.37
N ASP A 269 -11.12 -6.26 -25.72
CA ASP A 269 -11.51 -6.73 -24.40
C ASP A 269 -11.00 -5.73 -23.33
N PRO A 270 -11.86 -5.26 -22.42
CA PRO A 270 -11.43 -4.43 -21.31
C PRO A 270 -10.27 -5.02 -20.48
N ASP A 271 -10.17 -6.35 -20.35
CA ASP A 271 -9.09 -6.99 -19.59
C ASP A 271 -7.71 -6.84 -20.28
N ASP A 272 -7.64 -6.54 -21.60
CA ASP A 272 -6.39 -6.22 -22.30
C ASP A 272 -5.76 -4.92 -21.76
N PHE A 273 -6.59 -4.03 -21.22
CA PHE A 273 -6.18 -2.76 -20.64
C PHE A 273 -5.85 -2.81 -19.16
N MET A 274 -5.75 -3.99 -18.57
CA MET A 274 -5.39 -4.12 -17.15
C MET A 274 -3.98 -3.62 -16.89
N ILE A 275 -3.83 -2.63 -16.01
CA ILE A 275 -2.52 -2.07 -15.65
C ILE A 275 -1.67 -3.13 -14.92
N GLY A 276 -0.37 -3.20 -15.24
CA GLY A 276 0.57 -4.09 -14.57
C GLY A 276 1.05 -3.56 -13.22
N GLU A 277 1.66 -4.44 -12.41
CA GLU A 277 2.25 -4.02 -11.13
C GLU A 277 3.40 -3.00 -11.30
N MET A 278 4.15 -3.08 -12.41
CA MET A 278 5.19 -2.09 -12.72
C MET A 278 4.56 -0.74 -13.05
N GLY A 279 3.52 -0.71 -13.87
CA GLY A 279 2.83 0.53 -14.22
C GLY A 279 2.33 1.32 -13.00
N ILE A 280 1.72 0.66 -12.01
CA ILE A 280 1.34 1.34 -10.75
C ILE A 280 2.57 1.91 -10.03
N SER A 281 3.69 1.15 -9.97
CA SER A 281 4.90 1.62 -9.30
C SER A 281 5.54 2.80 -10.03
N GLU A 282 5.54 2.78 -11.37
CA GLU A 282 6.07 3.86 -12.21
C GLU A 282 5.24 5.14 -12.06
N ILE A 283 3.91 5.03 -12.01
CA ILE A 283 3.03 6.17 -11.74
C ILE A 283 3.34 6.77 -10.38
N ILE A 284 3.44 5.97 -9.32
CA ILE A 284 3.76 6.48 -7.98
C ILE A 284 5.16 7.11 -7.96
N ASN A 285 6.17 6.47 -8.54
CA ASN A 285 7.52 7.04 -8.60
C ASN A 285 7.56 8.39 -9.33
N ARG A 286 6.80 8.53 -10.43
CA ARG A 286 6.66 9.79 -11.15
C ARG A 286 6.00 10.86 -10.29
N ILE A 287 4.86 10.56 -9.65
CA ILE A 287 4.15 11.50 -8.77
C ILE A 287 5.08 11.99 -7.65
N VAL A 288 5.82 11.07 -7.01
CA VAL A 288 6.77 11.42 -5.94
C VAL A 288 7.88 12.32 -6.46
N LYS A 289 8.46 12.00 -7.61
CA LYS A 289 9.49 12.82 -8.26
C LYS A 289 8.95 14.23 -8.57
N ASP A 290 7.79 14.31 -9.20
CA ASP A 290 7.17 15.57 -9.63
C ASP A 290 6.72 16.44 -8.43
N SER A 291 6.44 15.81 -7.26
CA SER A 291 6.09 16.52 -6.02
C SER A 291 7.26 17.16 -5.29
N GLY A 292 8.50 16.82 -5.68
CA GLY A 292 9.72 17.31 -5.02
C GLY A 292 9.93 16.77 -3.60
N LEU A 293 9.20 15.76 -3.17
CA LEU A 293 9.36 15.14 -1.87
C LEU A 293 10.63 14.27 -1.84
N LYS A 294 11.38 14.36 -0.74
CA LYS A 294 12.61 13.59 -0.53
C LYS A 294 12.39 12.18 0.02
N TYR A 295 11.14 11.79 0.26
CA TYR A 295 10.79 10.48 0.81
C TYR A 295 10.76 9.40 -0.27
N HIS A 296 11.17 8.20 0.09
CA HIS A 296 10.95 7.03 -0.75
C HIS A 296 9.53 6.50 -0.54
N ILE A 297 8.57 7.01 -1.31
CA ILE A 297 7.16 6.63 -1.23
C ILE A 297 6.86 5.54 -2.26
N THR A 298 6.40 4.41 -1.78
CA THR A 298 5.96 3.26 -2.57
C THR A 298 4.46 3.00 -2.35
N PRO A 299 3.80 2.16 -3.17
CA PRO A 299 2.44 1.71 -2.87
C PRO A 299 2.30 1.07 -1.48
N HIS A 300 3.38 0.45 -0.97
CA HIS A 300 3.39 -0.14 0.37
C HIS A 300 3.50 0.93 1.46
N THR A 301 4.34 1.93 1.26
CA THR A 301 4.46 3.10 2.15
C THR A 301 3.12 3.83 2.29
N LEU A 302 2.39 4.08 1.17
CA LEU A 302 1.07 4.70 1.20
C LEU A 302 0.07 3.89 2.06
N ARG A 303 0.12 2.56 1.96
CA ARG A 303 -0.70 1.70 2.80
C ARG A 303 -0.28 1.73 4.28
N HIS A 304 1.01 1.91 4.61
CA HIS A 304 1.47 2.12 5.98
C HIS A 304 0.94 3.42 6.56
N ILE A 305 1.02 4.52 5.79
CA ILE A 305 0.44 5.80 6.16
C ILE A 305 -1.06 5.65 6.44
N SER A 306 -1.79 4.97 5.55
CA SER A 306 -3.21 4.65 5.74
C SER A 306 -3.48 3.95 7.07
N ALA A 307 -2.67 2.95 7.42
CA ALA A 307 -2.85 2.21 8.67
C ALA A 307 -2.58 3.08 9.91
N THR A 308 -1.54 3.89 9.87
CA THR A 308 -1.24 4.87 10.94
C THR A 308 -2.38 5.88 11.10
N TRP A 309 -2.91 6.43 10.01
CA TRP A 309 -4.04 7.35 10.06
C TRP A 309 -5.31 6.69 10.59
N SER A 310 -5.56 5.42 10.22
CA SER A 310 -6.69 4.67 10.77
C SER A 310 -6.56 4.50 12.29
N CYS A 311 -5.35 4.23 12.80
CA CYS A 311 -5.09 4.16 14.24
C CYS A 311 -5.33 5.52 14.93
N LYS A 312 -4.81 6.62 14.36
CA LYS A 312 -5.07 7.98 14.85
C LYS A 312 -6.56 8.32 14.89
N LYS A 313 -7.36 7.77 13.96
CA LYS A 313 -8.84 7.88 13.98
C LYS A 313 -9.52 6.89 14.93
N GLY A 314 -8.78 6.18 15.79
CA GLY A 314 -9.31 5.30 16.82
C GLY A 314 -9.57 3.85 16.41
N PHE A 315 -9.04 3.38 15.28
CA PHE A 315 -9.18 1.97 14.91
C PHE A 315 -8.32 1.08 15.81
N ASN A 316 -8.97 0.11 16.42
CA ASN A 316 -8.31 -0.93 17.20
C ASN A 316 -7.79 -2.08 16.30
N GLU A 317 -7.03 -3.04 16.90
CA GLU A 317 -6.45 -4.15 16.15
C GLU A 317 -7.46 -4.98 15.34
N PRO A 318 -8.63 -5.40 15.87
CA PRO A 318 -9.66 -6.11 15.11
C PRO A 318 -10.14 -5.32 13.87
N MET A 319 -10.40 -4.03 14.03
CA MET A 319 -10.81 -3.14 12.93
C MET A 319 -9.73 -3.03 11.86
N LEU A 320 -8.46 -2.88 12.27
CA LEU A 320 -7.31 -2.86 11.36
C LEU A 320 -7.17 -4.19 10.62
N ARG A 321 -7.32 -5.33 11.31
CA ARG A 321 -7.26 -6.65 10.68
C ARG A 321 -8.32 -6.81 9.59
N ASP A 322 -9.54 -6.40 9.87
CA ASP A 322 -10.63 -6.46 8.88
C ASP A 322 -10.36 -5.50 7.71
N ARG A 323 -10.06 -4.22 7.99
CA ARG A 323 -9.81 -3.19 6.97
C ARG A 323 -8.66 -3.55 6.04
N TYR A 324 -7.52 -3.99 6.58
CA TYR A 324 -6.29 -4.27 5.81
C TYR A 324 -6.16 -5.73 5.39
N GLY A 325 -7.08 -6.61 5.77
CA GLY A 325 -7.06 -8.04 5.45
C GLY A 325 -5.78 -8.72 6.00
N TRP A 326 -5.41 -8.41 7.23
CA TRP A 326 -4.33 -9.09 7.95
C TRP A 326 -4.86 -10.34 8.63
N SER A 327 -4.03 -11.40 8.67
CA SER A 327 -4.40 -12.63 9.38
C SER A 327 -4.41 -12.42 10.90
N ASN A 328 -5.13 -13.29 11.62
CA ASN A 328 -5.18 -13.25 13.08
C ASN A 328 -3.79 -13.43 13.74
N ARG A 329 -2.86 -14.09 13.05
CA ARG A 329 -1.48 -14.31 13.51
C ARG A 329 -0.51 -13.19 13.12
N SER A 330 -0.97 -12.19 12.37
CA SER A 330 -0.12 -11.09 11.94
C SER A 330 0.18 -10.16 13.10
N LYS A 331 1.45 -9.79 13.27
CA LYS A 331 1.90 -8.79 14.24
C LYS A 331 1.76 -7.35 13.71
N MET A 332 1.34 -7.19 12.44
CA MET A 332 1.23 -5.86 11.82
C MET A 332 0.30 -4.90 12.57
N PRO A 333 -0.92 -5.28 13.01
CA PRO A 333 -1.79 -4.34 13.71
C PRO A 333 -1.17 -3.75 14.98
N SER A 334 -0.55 -4.58 15.81
CA SER A 334 0.07 -4.13 17.07
C SER A 334 1.15 -3.08 16.85
N ARG A 335 1.93 -3.18 15.74
CA ARG A 335 2.93 -2.16 15.38
C ARG A 335 2.33 -0.76 15.25
N TYR A 336 1.15 -0.63 14.62
CA TYR A 336 0.49 0.67 14.43
C TYR A 336 -0.19 1.17 15.71
N VAL A 337 -0.79 0.27 16.48
CA VAL A 337 -1.46 0.61 17.75
C VAL A 337 -0.44 1.13 18.76
N HIS A 338 0.73 0.51 18.85
CA HIS A 338 1.81 0.99 19.75
C HIS A 338 2.30 2.39 19.38
N LEU A 339 2.35 2.73 18.08
CA LEU A 339 2.76 4.05 17.62
C LEU A 339 1.81 5.18 18.04
N VAL A 340 0.53 4.87 18.22
CA VAL A 340 -0.52 5.84 18.60
C VAL A 340 -0.76 5.88 20.10
N ASN A 341 -0.39 4.83 20.83
CA ASN A 341 -0.50 4.81 22.30
C ASN A 341 0.44 5.81 23.00
N ALA A 342 1.43 6.34 22.30
CA ALA A 342 2.24 7.48 22.78
C ALA A 342 1.40 8.76 22.96
N ASP A 343 0.22 8.85 22.32
CA ASP A 343 -0.75 9.96 22.42
C ASP A 343 -1.87 9.68 23.44
N MET A 344 -1.61 8.87 24.47
CA MET A 344 -2.62 8.51 25.48
C MET A 344 -3.19 9.74 26.20
N GLU A 345 -2.34 10.72 26.47
CA GLU A 345 -2.75 11.97 27.15
C GLU A 345 -3.73 12.77 26.31
N ASN A 346 -3.48 12.90 25.01
CA ASN A 346 -4.40 13.57 24.07
C ASN A 346 -5.74 12.84 24.01
N LYS A 347 -5.71 11.50 24.01
CA LYS A 347 -6.93 10.68 24.01
C LYS A 347 -7.74 10.82 25.28
N ILE A 348 -7.08 10.89 26.42
CA ILE A 348 -7.73 11.17 27.72
C ILE A 348 -8.31 12.59 27.73
N GLY A 349 -7.57 13.56 27.18
CA GLY A 349 -8.05 14.94 27.00
C GLY A 349 -9.32 15.00 26.16
N GLU A 350 -9.38 14.28 25.02
CA GLU A 350 -10.60 14.19 24.19
C GLU A 350 -11.79 13.60 24.99
N ILE A 351 -11.58 12.53 25.77
CA ILE A 351 -12.61 11.89 26.57
C ILE A 351 -13.12 12.84 27.69
N LEU A 352 -12.22 13.62 28.26
CA LEU A 352 -12.55 14.60 29.31
C LEU A 352 -13.12 15.91 28.74
N GLY A 353 -13.21 16.05 27.42
CA GLY A 353 -13.65 17.29 26.77
C GLY A 353 -12.62 18.43 26.83
N ILE A 354 -11.38 18.10 27.21
CA ILE A 354 -10.24 19.02 27.19
C ILE A 354 -9.60 18.92 25.81
N THR A 355 -10.05 19.71 24.85
CA THR A 355 -9.43 19.75 23.53
C THR A 355 -8.09 20.46 23.63
N THR A 356 -7.00 19.69 23.63
CA THR A 356 -5.63 20.23 23.66
C THR A 356 -5.07 20.52 22.27
N ASP A 357 -5.72 20.04 21.21
CA ASP A 357 -5.28 20.30 19.83
C ASP A 357 -6.36 21.07 19.06
N GLU A 358 -5.89 22.12 18.38
CA GLU A 358 -6.58 22.67 17.21
C GLU A 358 -6.94 21.47 16.32
N THR A 359 -8.22 21.20 16.16
CA THR A 359 -8.72 20.20 15.18
C THR A 359 -7.98 20.47 13.89
N GLU A 360 -7.04 19.59 13.51
CA GLU A 360 -6.38 19.66 12.21
C GLU A 360 -7.50 19.85 11.19
N ILE A 361 -7.62 21.07 10.68
CA ILE A 361 -8.60 21.38 9.64
C ILE A 361 -8.28 20.38 8.54
N ASP A 362 -9.22 19.50 8.24
CA ASP A 362 -9.05 18.52 7.16
C ASP A 362 -8.80 19.29 5.87
N GLU A 363 -7.51 19.52 5.60
CA GLU A 363 -7.05 20.32 4.48
C GLU A 363 -7.43 19.71 3.12
N MET A 364 -8.00 18.52 3.09
CA MET A 364 -8.43 17.81 1.87
C MET A 364 -9.97 17.75 1.74
N GLN A 365 -10.69 18.74 2.32
CA GLN A 365 -12.14 18.88 2.16
C GLN A 365 -12.52 19.08 0.70
N PRO A 366 -13.64 18.48 0.25
CA PRO A 366 -14.14 18.72 -1.09
C PRO A 366 -14.53 20.20 -1.25
N LYS A 367 -14.33 20.72 -2.47
CA LYS A 367 -14.82 22.05 -2.87
C LYS A 367 -16.23 21.92 -3.43
N VAL A 368 -17.20 22.52 -2.76
CA VAL A 368 -18.59 22.54 -3.24
C VAL A 368 -18.72 23.56 -4.37
N CYS A 369 -19.21 23.12 -5.53
CA CYS A 369 -19.47 24.02 -6.64
C CYS A 369 -20.60 25.00 -6.29
N TRP A 370 -20.35 26.27 -6.43
CA TRP A 370 -21.34 27.30 -6.13
C TRP A 370 -22.54 27.28 -7.12
N ASN A 371 -22.32 26.82 -8.36
CA ASN A 371 -23.32 26.71 -9.40
C ASN A 371 -24.18 25.44 -9.27
N CYS A 372 -23.58 24.25 -9.42
CA CYS A 372 -24.34 23.00 -9.47
C CYS A 372 -24.34 22.21 -8.16
N LYS A 373 -23.75 22.74 -7.09
CA LYS A 373 -23.66 22.15 -5.75
C LYS A 373 -22.95 20.78 -5.69
N GLU A 374 -22.23 20.41 -6.74
CA GLU A 374 -21.48 19.18 -6.77
C GLU A 374 -20.19 19.28 -5.93
N ASP A 375 -19.88 18.24 -5.16
CA ASP A 375 -18.63 18.12 -4.43
C ASP A 375 -17.47 17.79 -5.38
N ASN A 376 -16.45 18.63 -5.39
CA ASN A 376 -15.28 18.48 -6.24
C ASN A 376 -14.03 18.13 -5.42
N PRO A 377 -13.05 17.42 -6.00
CA PRO A 377 -11.77 17.21 -5.37
C PRO A 377 -11.13 18.51 -4.89
N PHE A 378 -10.43 18.45 -3.74
CA PHE A 378 -9.77 19.64 -3.17
C PHE A 378 -8.72 20.26 -4.12
N SER A 379 -8.11 19.44 -4.99
CA SER A 379 -7.06 19.84 -5.93
C SER A 379 -7.61 20.50 -7.21
N TYR A 380 -8.94 20.50 -7.43
CA TYR A 380 -9.53 21.04 -8.64
C TYR A 380 -9.76 22.56 -8.55
N ASN A 381 -9.55 23.24 -9.68
CA ASN A 381 -9.88 24.66 -9.85
C ASN A 381 -11.20 24.86 -10.57
N TYR A 382 -11.67 23.87 -11.31
CA TYR A 382 -12.91 23.89 -12.06
C TYR A 382 -13.79 22.70 -11.67
N CYS A 383 -15.12 22.91 -11.68
CA CYS A 383 -16.07 21.85 -11.39
C CYS A 383 -16.05 20.79 -12.47
N PHE A 384 -15.82 19.52 -12.11
CA PHE A 384 -15.78 18.43 -13.08
C PHE A 384 -17.13 18.15 -13.75
N LYS A 385 -18.25 18.62 -13.15
CA LYS A 385 -19.62 18.41 -13.66
C LYS A 385 -20.09 19.52 -14.59
N CYS A 386 -19.86 20.78 -14.24
CA CYS A 386 -20.41 21.93 -14.98
C CYS A 386 -19.34 22.89 -15.52
N GLY A 387 -18.04 22.60 -15.31
CA GLY A 387 -16.93 23.38 -15.84
C GLY A 387 -16.69 24.75 -15.20
N VAL A 388 -17.52 25.18 -14.24
CA VAL A 388 -17.40 26.51 -13.62
C VAL A 388 -16.18 26.53 -12.69
N GLU A 389 -15.52 27.66 -12.59
CA GLU A 389 -14.40 27.88 -11.69
C GLU A 389 -14.82 27.72 -10.22
N LEU A 390 -14.09 26.90 -9.47
CA LEU A 390 -14.29 26.67 -8.05
C LEU A 390 -13.52 27.75 -7.28
N ARG A 391 -14.12 28.92 -7.11
CA ARG A 391 -13.55 29.97 -6.28
C ARG A 391 -13.32 29.42 -4.88
N GLN A 392 -12.08 29.54 -4.36
CA GLN A 392 -11.90 29.49 -2.93
C GLN A 392 -12.79 30.60 -2.38
N LYS A 393 -13.76 30.26 -1.51
CA LYS A 393 -14.31 31.29 -0.64
C LYS A 393 -13.13 31.81 0.17
N GLU A 394 -12.54 32.92 -0.25
CA GLU A 394 -11.93 33.81 0.72
C GLU A 394 -13.03 33.98 1.77
N LYS A 395 -12.78 33.62 3.01
CA LYS A 395 -13.66 34.02 4.10
C LYS A 395 -13.79 35.51 3.89
N PRO A 396 -15.01 36.05 3.64
CA PRO A 396 -15.11 37.47 3.51
C PRO A 396 -14.44 38.03 4.76
N ASP A 397 -13.47 38.91 4.58
CA ASP A 397 -12.97 39.73 5.67
C ASP A 397 -14.15 40.61 6.04
N VAL A 398 -14.98 40.07 6.95
CA VAL A 398 -16.12 40.81 7.49
C VAL A 398 -15.47 41.89 8.32
N THR A 399 -15.34 43.04 7.72
CA THR A 399 -14.79 44.23 8.39
C THR A 399 -15.77 44.66 9.46
N ALA A 400 -15.24 45.31 10.51
CA ALA A 400 -16.11 45.88 11.57
C ALA A 400 -17.20 46.83 10.99
N THR A 401 -16.93 47.38 9.80
CA THR A 401 -17.87 48.22 9.03
C THR A 401 -19.05 47.42 8.45
N ASP A 402 -18.78 46.19 7.94
CA ASP A 402 -19.87 45.34 7.38
C ASP A 402 -20.79 44.84 8.48
N ILE A 403 -20.25 44.56 9.68
CA ILE A 403 -21.04 44.21 10.87
C ILE A 403 -21.88 45.41 11.33
N GLY A 404 -21.32 46.62 11.29
CA GLY A 404 -22.03 47.85 11.63
C GLY A 404 -23.22 48.15 10.70
N ILE A 405 -23.07 47.92 9.39
CA ILE A 405 -24.13 48.09 8.38
C ILE A 405 -25.23 47.03 8.54
N LEU A 406 -24.86 45.78 8.90
CA LEU A 406 -25.82 44.72 9.21
C LEU A 406 -26.61 45.02 10.49
N MET A 407 -25.96 45.56 11.52
CA MET A 407 -26.63 45.97 12.78
C MET A 407 -27.63 47.10 12.57
N GLN A 408 -27.32 48.09 11.75
CA GLN A 408 -28.25 49.20 11.44
C GLN A 408 -29.49 48.76 10.63
N LYS A 409 -29.46 47.63 9.92
CA LYS A 409 -30.60 47.10 9.14
C LYS A 409 -31.51 46.15 9.90
N THR A 410 -31.18 45.77 11.14
CA THR A 410 -31.91 44.75 11.90
C THR A 410 -32.41 45.26 13.26
N GLU A 411 -33.08 46.41 13.28
CA GLU A 411 -33.61 47.01 14.54
C GLU A 411 -34.76 46.23 15.21
N ASN A 412 -35.13 45.03 14.77
CA ASN A 412 -36.26 44.30 15.35
C ASN A 412 -36.12 42.78 15.36
N SER A 413 -35.23 42.20 16.19
CA SER A 413 -35.48 40.86 16.79
C SER A 413 -34.41 40.46 17.81
N GLU A 414 -34.79 40.24 19.05
CA GLU A 414 -33.96 39.76 20.18
C GLU A 414 -33.22 38.43 19.89
N LEU A 415 -33.79 37.58 19.06
CA LEU A 415 -33.20 36.29 18.68
C LEU A 415 -31.99 36.40 17.73
N LEU A 416 -31.93 37.51 16.97
CA LEU A 416 -30.81 37.83 16.08
C LEU A 416 -29.64 38.41 16.87
N GLU A 417 -29.92 39.21 17.90
CA GLU A 417 -28.89 39.79 18.78
C GLU A 417 -28.12 38.74 19.54
N GLU A 418 -28.76 37.68 20.04
CA GLU A 418 -28.11 36.60 20.77
C GLU A 418 -27.20 35.77 19.90
N LYS A 419 -27.63 35.46 18.67
CA LYS A 419 -26.79 34.77 17.67
C LYS A 419 -25.62 35.62 17.18
N MET A 420 -25.82 36.93 17.03
CA MET A 420 -24.78 37.86 16.61
C MET A 420 -23.77 38.13 17.74
N ARG A 421 -24.17 38.20 19.00
CA ARG A 421 -23.27 38.25 20.16
C ARG A 421 -22.33 37.04 20.19
N GLY A 422 -22.87 35.85 20.01
CA GLY A 422 -22.06 34.62 19.98
C GLY A 422 -21.05 34.58 18.83
N ILE A 423 -21.37 35.21 17.68
CA ILE A 423 -20.43 35.31 16.54
C ILE A 423 -19.37 36.40 16.82
N LEU A 424 -19.74 37.53 17.41
CA LEU A 424 -18.80 38.59 17.78
C LEU A 424 -17.81 38.16 18.86
N GLU A 425 -18.25 37.42 19.88
CA GLU A 425 -17.36 36.86 20.90
C GLU A 425 -16.34 35.91 20.31
N LYS A 426 -16.75 35.03 19.37
CA LYS A 426 -15.84 34.14 18.66
C LYS A 426 -14.82 34.87 17.79
N LEU A 427 -15.23 35.99 17.16
CA LEU A 427 -14.34 36.81 16.35
C LEU A 427 -13.35 37.65 17.19
N LEU A 428 -13.78 38.14 18.34
CA LEU A 428 -12.90 38.88 19.28
C LEU A 428 -11.86 37.98 19.95
N VAL A 429 -12.24 36.75 20.28
CA VAL A 429 -11.28 35.73 20.80
C VAL A 429 -10.23 35.38 19.73
N SER A 430 -10.62 35.24 18.47
CA SER A 430 -9.69 34.95 17.37
C SER A 430 -8.70 36.08 17.06
N LYS A 431 -9.07 37.36 17.34
CA LYS A 431 -8.19 38.51 17.16
C LYS A 431 -7.16 38.64 18.28
N LYS A 432 -7.57 38.38 19.54
CA LYS A 432 -6.64 38.42 20.69
C LYS A 432 -5.53 37.34 20.61
N THR A 433 -5.81 36.22 19.93
CA THR A 433 -4.80 35.18 19.72
C THR A 433 -3.78 35.55 18.62
N LYS A 434 -4.17 36.36 17.61
CA LYS A 434 -3.25 36.83 16.57
C LYS A 434 -2.32 37.99 16.98
N GLU A 435 -2.68 38.77 18.00
CA GLU A 435 -1.85 39.86 18.53
C GLU A 435 -0.81 39.39 19.58
N LYS A 436 -0.95 38.16 20.10
CA LYS A 436 0.06 37.56 21.01
C LYS A 436 1.15 36.76 20.30
N THR A 437 1.13 36.68 18.96
CA THR A 437 2.09 35.93 18.14
C THR A 437 2.84 36.81 17.13
N LYS A 438 2.90 38.13 17.38
CA LYS A 438 3.83 39.02 16.70
C LYS A 438 4.91 39.49 17.63
#